data_55ef8801809fdfdd31d8bf3a6b820ac5
#
_entry.id   55ef8801809fdfdd31d8bf3a6b820ac5
#
_cell.length_a   1.000
_cell.length_b   1.000
_cell.length_c   1.000
_cell.angle_alpha   90.00
_cell.angle_beta   90.00
_cell.angle_gamma   90.00
#
_symmetry.space_group_name_H-M   'P 1'
#
loop_
_entity.id
_entity.type
_entity.pdbx_description
1 polymer ?
#
loop_
_entity_poly.entity_id
_entity_poly.type
_entity_poly.pdbx_seq_one_letter_code
_entity_poly.pdbx_strand_id
1 'polypeptide(L)'
;MRTDELATFPARQAERFPENGRRLLIYVVYDRRGEVEDYIPYALKDLRRFCDRILVVSNGALTAEGRSVLEGVADDVVERTNTGFDIWGYKHGLDLVGESIHDYDEVILANDTWFGPVRPFDPVFERMDRQELHFWGMTDHVRVEPNPFTHVGYLAYHLQSYWLVARKELVASTEWRDYWSDLPEMHTYSDAVVQHEAVFTEKLTSHGFVGAVAFPSITDKIENHAVLYAEQLLDAGCPTLKRRPFFQWPPYLDRVAVVGRWTLEAAA
;
A
#
# COMPACT_ATOMS: atom_id res chain seq x y z
N MET A 1 7.08 23.18 29.16
CA MET A 1 6.66 22.56 27.88
C MET A 1 6.57 21.06 28.15
N ARG A 2 5.37 20.50 28.28
CA ARG A 2 5.18 19.08 28.56
C ARG A 2 5.35 18.34 27.24
N THR A 3 6.35 17.49 27.16
CA THR A 3 6.39 16.40 26.19
C THR A 3 5.27 15.44 26.59
N ASP A 4 4.17 15.45 25.85
CA ASP A 4 3.19 14.37 25.95
C ASP A 4 3.91 13.09 25.51
N GLU A 5 4.35 12.30 26.49
CA GLU A 5 4.74 10.92 26.29
C GLU A 5 3.48 10.19 25.79
N LEU A 6 3.44 9.88 24.50
CA LEU A 6 2.47 8.93 23.97
C LEU A 6 2.59 7.66 24.80
N ALA A 7 1.52 7.30 25.51
CA ALA A 7 1.47 6.07 26.27
C ALA A 7 1.70 4.92 25.31
N THR A 8 2.89 4.29 25.35
CA THR A 8 3.19 3.12 24.55
C THR A 8 2.60 1.91 25.25
N PHE A 9 1.62 1.27 24.61
CA PHE A 9 1.09 -0.01 25.07
C PHE A 9 2.17 -1.10 24.91
N PRO A 10 2.17 -2.13 25.79
CA PRO A 10 3.03 -3.28 25.58
C PRO A 10 2.72 -3.94 24.24
N ALA A 11 3.73 -4.51 23.61
CA ALA A 11 3.56 -5.24 22.35
C ALA A 11 2.50 -6.33 22.51
N ARG A 12 1.54 -6.36 21.58
CA ARG A 12 0.53 -7.42 21.50
C ARG A 12 1.17 -8.70 20.97
N GLN A 13 0.60 -9.84 21.33
CA GLN A 13 1.00 -11.11 20.74
C GLN A 13 0.61 -11.09 19.26
N ALA A 14 1.57 -11.37 18.40
CA ALA A 14 1.37 -11.46 16.96
C ALA A 14 1.61 -12.90 16.50
N GLU A 15 0.94 -13.27 15.41
CA GLU A 15 1.03 -14.62 14.85
C GLU A 15 1.65 -14.59 13.45
N ARG A 16 2.06 -15.75 12.97
CA ARG A 16 2.47 -15.94 11.57
C ARG A 16 1.24 -16.12 10.71
N PHE A 17 1.40 -15.82 9.42
CA PHE A 17 0.34 -16.16 8.47
C PHE A 17 0.14 -17.68 8.45
N PRO A 18 -1.12 -18.20 8.57
CA PRO A 18 -1.36 -19.63 8.60
C PRO A 18 -1.03 -20.30 7.26
N GLU A 19 -0.58 -21.56 7.28
CA GLU A 19 -0.17 -22.32 6.07
C GLU A 19 -1.28 -22.39 5.00
N ASN A 20 -2.55 -22.46 5.42
CA ASN A 20 -3.71 -22.43 4.52
C ASN A 20 -4.53 -21.14 4.71
N GLY A 21 -3.86 -20.07 5.04
CA GLY A 21 -4.50 -18.78 5.28
C GLY A 21 -5.10 -18.19 4.01
N ARG A 22 -6.19 -17.45 4.19
CA ARG A 22 -6.95 -16.80 3.13
C ARG A 22 -6.64 -15.32 3.06
N ARG A 23 -6.45 -14.81 1.85
CA ARG A 23 -6.19 -13.38 1.60
C ARG A 23 -7.28 -12.72 0.77
N LEU A 24 -7.66 -11.53 1.22
CA LEU A 24 -8.46 -10.58 0.46
C LEU A 24 -7.55 -9.47 -0.07
N LEU A 25 -7.64 -9.17 -1.36
CA LEU A 25 -7.05 -7.98 -1.95
C LEU A 25 -8.14 -6.95 -2.26
N ILE A 26 -8.01 -5.75 -1.72
CA ILE A 26 -8.74 -4.55 -2.13
C ILE A 26 -7.77 -3.70 -2.96
N TYR A 27 -8.03 -3.61 -4.27
CA TYR A 27 -7.15 -2.92 -5.21
C TYR A 27 -7.85 -1.68 -5.75
N VAL A 28 -7.28 -0.51 -5.50
CA VAL A 28 -7.85 0.77 -5.94
C VAL A 28 -7.20 1.22 -7.24
N VAL A 29 -8.03 1.54 -8.23
CA VAL A 29 -7.58 2.08 -9.52
C VAL A 29 -8.17 3.45 -9.77
N TYR A 30 -7.43 4.29 -10.50
CA TYR A 30 -7.93 5.57 -10.99
C TYR A 30 -7.34 5.94 -12.34
N ASP A 31 -8.19 6.15 -13.31
CA ASP A 31 -7.88 6.86 -14.55
C ASP A 31 -8.96 7.90 -14.86
N ARG A 32 -8.53 9.08 -15.30
CA ARG A 32 -9.46 10.20 -15.58
C ARG A 32 -10.44 9.89 -16.71
N ARG A 33 -10.06 9.01 -17.64
CA ARG A 33 -10.87 8.59 -18.80
C ARG A 33 -11.61 7.28 -18.55
N GLY A 34 -11.35 6.63 -17.41
CA GLY A 34 -11.90 5.31 -17.08
C GLY A 34 -11.26 4.17 -17.87
N GLU A 35 -10.07 4.39 -18.43
CA GLU A 35 -9.29 3.37 -19.12
C GLU A 35 -8.51 2.51 -18.12
N VAL A 36 -8.21 1.27 -18.50
CA VAL A 36 -7.42 0.33 -17.69
C VAL A 36 -6.19 -0.06 -18.50
N GLU A 37 -5.03 0.39 -18.06
CA GLU A 37 -3.74 0.09 -18.68
C GLU A 37 -3.32 -1.37 -18.41
N ASP A 38 -2.64 -2.01 -19.36
CA ASP A 38 -2.28 -3.44 -19.36
C ASP A 38 -1.51 -3.90 -18.12
N TYR A 39 -0.74 -3.02 -17.47
CA TYR A 39 0.01 -3.38 -16.25
C TYR A 39 -0.92 -3.71 -15.07
N ILE A 40 -2.14 -3.19 -15.03
CA ILE A 40 -3.12 -3.46 -13.97
C ILE A 40 -3.60 -4.92 -14.03
N PRO A 41 -4.21 -5.41 -15.13
CA PRO A 41 -4.58 -6.82 -15.23
C PRO A 41 -3.37 -7.76 -15.16
N TYR A 42 -2.18 -7.34 -15.59
CA TYR A 42 -0.96 -8.10 -15.44
C TYR A 42 -0.62 -8.32 -13.96
N ALA A 43 -0.64 -7.25 -13.14
CA ALA A 43 -0.40 -7.33 -11.71
C ALA A 43 -1.46 -8.18 -10.99
N LEU A 44 -2.75 -7.97 -11.30
CA LEU A 44 -3.84 -8.69 -10.66
C LEU A 44 -3.84 -10.18 -10.97
N LYS A 45 -3.45 -10.59 -12.20
CA LYS A 45 -3.28 -12.01 -12.57
C LYS A 45 -2.20 -12.70 -11.74
N ASP A 46 -1.08 -12.04 -11.45
CA ASP A 46 -0.04 -12.64 -10.61
C ASP A 46 -0.47 -12.66 -9.13
N LEU A 47 -1.09 -11.59 -8.63
CA LEU A 47 -1.60 -11.50 -7.27
C LEU A 47 -2.72 -12.50 -6.97
N ARG A 48 -3.47 -12.93 -7.98
CA ARG A 48 -4.47 -14.01 -7.86
C ARG A 48 -3.90 -15.32 -7.29
N ARG A 49 -2.62 -15.58 -7.48
CA ARG A 49 -1.94 -16.76 -6.92
C ARG A 49 -1.87 -16.74 -5.39
N PHE A 50 -1.97 -15.57 -4.80
CA PHE A 50 -1.82 -15.33 -3.36
C PHE A 50 -3.14 -14.93 -2.70
N CYS A 51 -4.16 -14.57 -3.46
CA CYS A 51 -5.41 -14.00 -2.95
C CYS A 51 -6.62 -14.86 -3.32
N ASP A 52 -7.45 -15.19 -2.33
CA ASP A 52 -8.71 -15.93 -2.51
C ASP A 52 -9.80 -15.04 -3.14
N ARG A 53 -9.76 -13.74 -2.84
CA ARG A 53 -10.68 -12.76 -3.41
C ARG A 53 -9.95 -11.48 -3.78
N ILE A 54 -10.31 -10.92 -4.93
CA ILE A 54 -9.85 -9.62 -5.41
C ILE A 54 -11.07 -8.73 -5.63
N LEU A 55 -11.18 -7.66 -4.83
CA LEU A 55 -12.14 -6.58 -5.01
C LEU A 55 -11.40 -5.38 -5.62
N VAL A 56 -11.79 -4.97 -6.82
CA VAL A 56 -11.29 -3.74 -7.44
C VAL A 56 -12.26 -2.60 -7.18
N VAL A 57 -11.74 -1.50 -6.67
CA VAL A 57 -12.47 -0.24 -6.46
C VAL A 57 -11.94 0.80 -7.44
N SER A 58 -12.76 1.20 -8.40
CA SER A 58 -12.43 2.30 -9.29
C SER A 58 -12.86 3.64 -8.69
N ASN A 59 -11.91 4.55 -8.53
CA ASN A 59 -12.13 5.92 -8.09
C ASN A 59 -12.64 6.83 -9.25
N GLY A 60 -13.53 6.32 -10.06
CA GLY A 60 -14.16 7.00 -11.19
C GLY A 60 -14.97 6.03 -12.04
N ALA A 61 -15.75 6.57 -12.95
CA ALA A 61 -16.47 5.77 -13.91
C ALA A 61 -15.49 5.06 -14.87
N LEU A 62 -15.72 3.80 -15.14
CA LEU A 62 -14.95 2.99 -16.09
C LEU A 62 -15.58 3.06 -17.48
N THR A 63 -14.75 2.98 -18.52
CA THR A 63 -15.25 2.63 -19.85
C THR A 63 -15.77 1.18 -19.84
N ALA A 64 -16.64 0.82 -20.78
CA ALA A 64 -17.12 -0.56 -20.91
C ALA A 64 -15.97 -1.54 -21.11
N GLU A 65 -14.94 -1.15 -21.86
CA GLU A 65 -13.73 -1.94 -22.06
C GLU A 65 -12.92 -2.06 -20.79
N GLY A 66 -12.65 -0.96 -20.07
CA GLY A 66 -11.92 -0.97 -18.81
C GLY A 66 -12.60 -1.83 -17.76
N ARG A 67 -13.95 -1.74 -17.64
CA ARG A 67 -14.72 -2.62 -16.77
C ARG A 67 -14.56 -4.08 -17.14
N SER A 68 -14.71 -4.43 -18.43
CA SER A 68 -14.57 -5.81 -18.91
C SER A 68 -13.18 -6.39 -18.66
N VAL A 69 -12.12 -5.57 -18.80
CA VAL A 69 -10.74 -5.99 -18.48
C VAL A 69 -10.62 -6.34 -17.00
N LEU A 70 -11.14 -5.51 -16.10
CA LEU A 70 -11.07 -5.76 -14.64
C LEU A 70 -11.93 -6.95 -14.21
N GLU A 71 -13.14 -7.09 -14.75
CA GLU A 71 -14.02 -8.25 -14.49
C GLU A 71 -13.41 -9.57 -14.96
N GLY A 72 -12.46 -9.53 -15.90
CA GLY A 72 -11.70 -10.70 -16.32
C GLY A 72 -10.61 -11.17 -15.36
N VAL A 73 -10.28 -10.38 -14.32
CA VAL A 73 -9.16 -10.66 -13.37
C VAL A 73 -9.53 -10.50 -11.90
N ALA A 74 -10.66 -9.88 -11.59
CA ALA A 74 -11.16 -9.64 -10.23
C ALA A 74 -12.50 -10.39 -10.00
N ASP A 75 -12.83 -10.62 -8.73
CA ASP A 75 -14.12 -11.22 -8.35
C ASP A 75 -15.23 -10.17 -8.32
N ASP A 76 -14.88 -8.96 -7.91
CA ASP A 76 -15.81 -7.83 -7.83
C ASP A 76 -15.14 -6.56 -8.37
N VAL A 77 -15.90 -5.77 -9.13
CA VAL A 77 -15.49 -4.45 -9.65
C VAL A 77 -16.56 -3.42 -9.31
N VAL A 78 -16.19 -2.43 -8.52
CA VAL A 78 -17.10 -1.37 -8.08
C VAL A 78 -16.55 0.00 -8.45
N GLU A 79 -17.44 0.93 -8.75
CA GLU A 79 -17.11 2.32 -9.06
C GLU A 79 -17.57 3.23 -7.93
N ARG A 80 -16.79 4.27 -7.68
CA ARG A 80 -17.14 5.34 -6.75
C ARG A 80 -16.67 6.70 -7.29
N THR A 81 -17.20 7.77 -6.75
CA THR A 81 -16.67 9.11 -7.01
C THR A 81 -15.28 9.24 -6.42
N ASN A 82 -14.33 9.83 -7.16
CA ASN A 82 -12.98 10.08 -6.69
C ASN A 82 -12.97 11.23 -5.65
N THR A 83 -13.27 10.90 -4.42
CA THR A 83 -13.14 11.78 -3.24
C THR A 83 -12.20 11.11 -2.23
N GLY A 84 -11.22 11.84 -1.69
CA GLY A 84 -10.30 11.31 -0.67
C GLY A 84 -9.27 10.31 -1.19
N PHE A 85 -8.97 10.35 -2.50
CA PHE A 85 -7.93 9.54 -3.13
C PHE A 85 -8.14 8.02 -2.98
N ASP A 86 -7.06 7.27 -3.10
CA ASP A 86 -6.98 5.81 -2.89
C ASP A 86 -7.34 5.39 -1.46
N ILE A 87 -7.02 6.20 -0.47
CA ILE A 87 -7.33 5.94 0.94
C ILE A 87 -8.83 5.74 1.18
N TRP A 88 -9.65 6.64 0.63
CA TRP A 88 -11.11 6.49 0.69
C TRP A 88 -11.62 5.39 -0.23
N GLY A 89 -10.85 5.01 -1.26
CA GLY A 89 -11.11 3.81 -2.05
C GLY A 89 -10.94 2.54 -1.20
N TYR A 90 -9.88 2.46 -0.39
CA TYR A 90 -9.69 1.36 0.57
C TYR A 90 -10.84 1.29 1.57
N LYS A 91 -11.19 2.45 2.19
CA LYS A 91 -12.32 2.51 3.11
C LYS A 91 -13.61 1.99 2.46
N HIS A 92 -13.90 2.44 1.25
CA HIS A 92 -15.10 1.99 0.52
C HIS A 92 -15.08 0.46 0.28
N GLY A 93 -13.94 -0.09 -0.12
CA GLY A 93 -13.77 -1.53 -0.27
C GLY A 93 -13.97 -2.29 1.04
N LEU A 94 -13.40 -1.78 2.14
CA LEU A 94 -13.59 -2.36 3.48
C LEU A 94 -15.05 -2.33 3.92
N ASP A 95 -15.74 -1.20 3.71
CA ASP A 95 -17.16 -1.04 4.03
C ASP A 95 -18.05 -2.02 3.22
N LEU A 96 -17.72 -2.26 1.94
CA LEU A 96 -18.44 -3.22 1.09
C LEU A 96 -18.22 -4.67 1.50
N VAL A 97 -17.01 -5.03 1.88
CA VAL A 97 -16.69 -6.37 2.38
C VAL A 97 -17.39 -6.63 3.72
N GLY A 98 -17.47 -5.61 4.57
CA GLY A 98 -18.18 -5.66 5.86
C GLY A 98 -17.73 -6.84 6.72
N GLU A 99 -18.67 -7.49 7.40
CA GLU A 99 -18.38 -8.59 8.33
C GLU A 99 -17.66 -9.79 7.66
N SER A 100 -17.80 -9.98 6.34
CA SER A 100 -17.10 -11.07 5.65
C SER A 100 -15.58 -10.89 5.60
N ILE A 101 -15.07 -9.73 6.01
CA ILE A 101 -13.63 -9.50 6.17
C ILE A 101 -13.00 -10.49 7.17
N HIS A 102 -13.75 -10.95 8.15
CA HIS A 102 -13.31 -11.91 9.17
C HIS A 102 -13.13 -13.35 8.65
N ASP A 103 -13.56 -13.62 7.41
CA ASP A 103 -13.30 -14.89 6.72
C ASP A 103 -11.85 -14.98 6.17
N TYR A 104 -11.09 -13.90 6.24
CA TYR A 104 -9.72 -13.80 5.74
C TYR A 104 -8.73 -13.65 6.89
N ASP A 105 -7.55 -14.24 6.71
CA ASP A 105 -6.46 -14.16 7.67
C ASP A 105 -5.56 -12.94 7.40
N GLU A 106 -5.64 -12.41 6.18
CA GLU A 106 -4.88 -11.22 5.77
C GLU A 106 -5.68 -10.40 4.75
N VAL A 107 -5.65 -9.07 4.89
CA VAL A 107 -6.24 -8.10 3.96
C VAL A 107 -5.13 -7.24 3.37
N ILE A 108 -5.03 -7.23 2.05
CA ILE A 108 -4.09 -6.40 1.29
C ILE A 108 -4.84 -5.19 0.75
N LEU A 109 -4.34 -3.99 1.04
CA LEU A 109 -4.78 -2.72 0.49
C LEU A 109 -3.72 -2.23 -0.48
N ALA A 110 -3.99 -2.22 -1.77
CA ALA A 110 -3.04 -1.79 -2.78
C ALA A 110 -3.69 -0.89 -3.84
N ASN A 111 -2.90 -0.07 -4.52
CA ASN A 111 -3.37 0.82 -5.58
C ASN A 111 -2.54 0.67 -6.86
N ASP A 112 -2.93 1.37 -7.92
CA ASP A 112 -2.34 1.29 -9.25
C ASP A 112 -1.11 2.22 -9.47
N THR A 113 -0.52 2.77 -8.42
CA THR A 113 0.59 3.73 -8.53
C THR A 113 1.98 3.09 -8.73
N TRP A 114 2.03 1.81 -9.10
CA TRP A 114 3.24 1.04 -9.34
C TRP A 114 3.10 0.10 -10.54
N PHE A 115 4.23 -0.24 -11.16
CA PHE A 115 4.36 -1.30 -12.14
C PHE A 115 4.84 -2.58 -11.47
N GLY A 116 4.34 -3.73 -11.92
CA GLY A 116 4.78 -5.04 -11.41
C GLY A 116 3.82 -6.19 -11.74
N PRO A 117 4.23 -7.42 -11.40
CA PRO A 117 5.52 -7.74 -10.77
C PRO A 117 6.69 -7.59 -11.74
N VAL A 118 7.71 -6.84 -11.35
CA VAL A 118 9.02 -6.77 -12.05
C VAL A 118 10.01 -7.80 -11.47
N ARG A 119 9.66 -8.39 -10.36
CA ARG A 119 10.26 -9.54 -9.68
C ARG A 119 9.13 -10.40 -9.14
N PRO A 120 9.30 -11.73 -8.95
CA PRO A 120 8.27 -12.57 -8.35
C PRO A 120 7.83 -12.08 -6.98
N PHE A 121 6.54 -12.14 -6.68
CA PHE A 121 6.01 -11.86 -5.33
C PHE A 121 6.30 -12.99 -4.34
N ASP A 122 6.53 -14.22 -4.82
CA ASP A 122 6.72 -15.41 -3.97
C ASP A 122 7.72 -15.19 -2.82
N PRO A 123 8.97 -14.68 -3.05
CA PRO A 123 9.92 -14.49 -1.96
C PRO A 123 9.48 -13.46 -0.91
N VAL A 124 8.65 -12.49 -1.33
CA VAL A 124 8.13 -11.46 -0.41
C VAL A 124 7.08 -12.08 0.50
N PHE A 125 6.07 -12.73 -0.07
CA PHE A 125 5.03 -13.40 0.72
C PHE A 125 5.63 -14.47 1.63
N GLU A 126 6.51 -15.36 1.12
CA GLU A 126 7.18 -16.37 1.95
C GLU A 126 7.94 -15.78 3.14
N ARG A 127 8.63 -14.66 2.94
CA ARG A 127 9.36 -13.98 4.00
C ARG A 127 8.44 -13.34 5.03
N MET A 128 7.39 -12.65 4.57
CA MET A 128 6.47 -11.95 5.46
C MET A 128 5.55 -12.91 6.20
N ASP A 129 5.15 -14.02 5.59
CA ASP A 129 4.32 -15.06 6.20
C ASP A 129 4.97 -15.72 7.42
N ARG A 130 6.30 -15.86 7.41
CA ARG A 130 7.08 -16.45 8.51
C ARG A 130 7.26 -15.51 9.71
N GLN A 131 6.94 -14.23 9.58
CA GLN A 131 7.10 -13.26 10.66
C GLN A 131 5.85 -13.19 11.54
N GLU A 132 6.05 -13.02 12.83
CA GLU A 132 5.00 -12.76 13.81
C GLU A 132 4.72 -11.26 13.83
N LEU A 133 3.65 -10.83 13.15
CA LEU A 133 3.30 -9.42 12.99
C LEU A 133 1.81 -9.23 12.76
N HIS A 134 1.32 -8.00 12.94
CA HIS A 134 -0.08 -7.64 12.74
C HIS A 134 -0.31 -6.92 11.42
N PHE A 135 0.72 -6.22 10.90
CA PHE A 135 0.63 -5.52 9.61
C PHE A 135 2.00 -5.36 8.99
N TRP A 136 2.01 -5.15 7.67
CA TRP A 136 3.25 -4.87 6.96
C TRP A 136 3.01 -4.03 5.70
N GLY A 137 4.05 -3.37 5.22
CA GLY A 137 4.04 -2.62 3.96
C GLY A 137 5.15 -3.06 3.02
N MET A 138 5.02 -2.73 1.75
CA MET A 138 6.05 -3.05 0.76
C MET A 138 7.31 -2.21 1.00
N THR A 139 7.14 -0.89 1.14
CA THR A 139 8.20 0.08 1.40
C THR A 139 7.78 1.06 2.49
N ASP A 140 8.74 1.78 3.04
CA ASP A 140 8.54 2.75 4.09
C ASP A 140 9.06 4.14 3.71
N HIS A 141 8.85 5.07 4.61
CA HIS A 141 9.46 6.39 4.59
C HIS A 141 10.01 6.74 5.97
N VAL A 142 11.22 7.28 6.02
CA VAL A 142 11.86 7.66 7.27
C VAL A 142 11.15 8.83 7.94
N ARG A 143 11.32 8.99 9.26
CA ARG A 143 10.87 10.19 9.97
C ARG A 143 11.60 11.42 9.46
N VAL A 144 10.86 12.50 9.21
CA VAL A 144 11.39 13.76 8.69
C VAL A 144 11.05 14.91 9.61
N GLU A 145 12.05 15.72 9.96
CA GLU A 145 11.87 16.91 10.78
C GLU A 145 12.71 18.09 10.23
N PRO A 146 12.11 19.27 9.98
CA PRO A 146 10.68 19.57 10.14
C PRO A 146 9.80 18.84 9.11
N ASN A 147 8.50 18.71 9.43
CA ASN A 147 7.53 18.14 8.50
C ASN A 147 7.53 18.93 7.17
N PRO A 148 7.79 18.28 6.00
CA PRO A 148 7.94 18.96 4.73
C PRO A 148 6.63 19.59 4.19
N PHE A 149 5.47 19.19 4.73
CA PHE A 149 4.16 19.69 4.31
C PHE A 149 3.66 20.85 5.20
N THR A 150 3.88 20.76 6.50
CA THR A 150 3.38 21.74 7.50
C THR A 150 4.45 22.71 7.96
N HIS A 151 5.74 22.41 7.72
CA HIS A 151 6.92 23.15 8.17
C HIS A 151 7.10 23.24 9.70
N VAL A 152 6.28 22.52 10.46
CA VAL A 152 6.33 22.42 11.93
C VAL A 152 6.19 20.97 12.38
N GLY A 153 6.81 20.62 13.52
CA GLY A 153 6.79 19.26 14.04
C GLY A 153 7.54 18.29 13.11
N TYR A 154 7.06 17.07 13.04
CA TYR A 154 7.68 16.02 12.23
C TYR A 154 6.64 15.29 11.37
N LEU A 155 7.10 14.66 10.30
CA LEU A 155 6.41 13.59 9.59
C LEU A 155 6.89 12.29 10.21
N ALA A 156 5.98 11.47 10.75
CA ALA A 156 6.36 10.22 11.40
C ALA A 156 6.96 9.22 10.39
N TYR A 157 7.79 8.29 10.90
CA TYR A 157 8.11 7.08 10.15
C TYR A 157 6.82 6.35 9.79
N HIS A 158 6.68 5.91 8.53
CA HIS A 158 5.47 5.25 8.09
C HIS A 158 5.70 4.26 6.95
N LEU A 159 4.82 3.27 6.89
CA LEU A 159 4.66 2.42 5.71
C LEU A 159 3.94 3.22 4.61
N GLN A 160 4.37 3.05 3.37
CA GLN A 160 3.75 3.76 2.24
C GLN A 160 2.42 3.10 1.85
N SER A 161 1.35 3.89 1.74
CA SER A 161 -0.02 3.43 1.58
C SER A 161 -0.35 2.73 0.25
N TYR A 162 0.56 2.75 -0.71
CA TYR A 162 0.32 2.05 -1.97
C TYR A 162 0.28 0.52 -1.84
N TRP A 163 0.79 0.00 -0.73
CA TRP A 163 0.76 -1.41 -0.37
C TRP A 163 0.81 -1.57 1.15
N LEU A 164 -0.33 -1.84 1.74
CA LEU A 164 -0.48 -2.12 3.17
C LEU A 164 -1.17 -3.47 3.34
N VAL A 165 -0.72 -4.23 4.30
CA VAL A 165 -1.29 -5.53 4.63
C VAL A 165 -1.61 -5.59 6.11
N ALA A 166 -2.83 -6.01 6.44
CA ALA A 166 -3.31 -6.16 7.81
C ALA A 166 -3.73 -7.61 8.06
N ARG A 167 -3.25 -8.19 9.16
CA ARG A 167 -3.63 -9.54 9.59
C ARG A 167 -4.88 -9.54 10.43
N LYS A 168 -5.47 -10.72 10.56
CA LYS A 168 -6.76 -10.97 11.19
C LYS A 168 -6.89 -10.35 12.58
N GLU A 169 -5.86 -10.44 13.42
CA GLU A 169 -5.88 -9.90 14.77
C GLU A 169 -6.03 -8.37 14.78
N LEU A 170 -5.33 -7.69 13.85
CA LEU A 170 -5.50 -6.25 13.66
C LEU A 170 -6.88 -5.93 13.08
N VAL A 171 -7.28 -6.63 12.03
CA VAL A 171 -8.57 -6.40 11.35
C VAL A 171 -9.76 -6.60 12.29
N ALA A 172 -9.66 -7.54 13.23
CA ALA A 172 -10.69 -7.80 14.25
C ALA A 172 -10.68 -6.80 15.42
N SER A 173 -9.70 -5.91 15.49
CA SER A 173 -9.55 -4.98 16.61
C SER A 173 -10.49 -3.78 16.53
N THR A 174 -10.76 -3.19 17.70
CA THR A 174 -11.47 -1.92 17.79
C THR A 174 -10.68 -0.79 17.16
N GLU A 175 -9.36 -0.82 17.31
CA GLU A 175 -8.45 0.20 16.79
C GLU A 175 -8.46 0.28 15.26
N TRP A 176 -8.58 -0.87 14.58
CA TRP A 176 -8.75 -0.93 13.13
C TRP A 176 -10.09 -0.35 12.70
N ARG A 177 -11.18 -0.80 13.33
CA ARG A 177 -12.53 -0.31 13.04
C ARG A 177 -12.64 1.19 13.26
N ASP A 178 -12.19 1.67 14.41
CA ASP A 178 -12.25 3.08 14.78
C ASP A 178 -11.36 3.94 13.86
N TYR A 179 -10.19 3.41 13.46
CA TYR A 179 -9.33 4.09 12.50
C TYR A 179 -10.03 4.39 11.17
N TRP A 180 -10.67 3.36 10.59
CA TRP A 180 -11.35 3.51 9.30
C TRP A 180 -12.68 4.24 9.41
N SER A 181 -13.40 4.14 10.53
CA SER A 181 -14.64 4.90 10.75
C SER A 181 -14.39 6.40 10.91
N ASP A 182 -13.31 6.76 11.58
CA ASP A 182 -12.93 8.14 11.89
C ASP A 182 -12.03 8.78 10.81
N LEU A 183 -11.89 8.13 9.65
CA LEU A 183 -11.02 8.60 8.58
C LEU A 183 -11.42 10.02 8.14
N PRO A 184 -10.52 11.01 8.22
CA PRO A 184 -10.83 12.39 7.89
C PRO A 184 -11.05 12.57 6.38
N GLU A 185 -11.77 13.61 6.00
CA GLU A 185 -11.83 14.03 4.60
C GLU A 185 -10.46 14.48 4.10
N MET A 186 -10.12 14.10 2.87
CA MET A 186 -8.85 14.41 2.23
C MET A 186 -9.11 15.11 0.91
N HIS A 187 -8.62 16.34 0.78
CA HIS A 187 -8.82 17.16 -0.40
C HIS A 187 -7.54 17.36 -1.22
N THR A 188 -6.38 17.15 -0.61
CA THR A 188 -5.07 17.32 -1.23
C THR A 188 -4.18 16.09 -1.05
N TYR A 189 -3.16 15.95 -1.89
CA TYR A 189 -2.14 14.91 -1.72
C TYR A 189 -1.44 15.00 -0.35
N SER A 190 -1.18 16.22 0.13
CA SER A 190 -0.58 16.40 1.47
C SER A 190 -1.49 15.93 2.58
N ASP A 191 -2.82 16.05 2.45
CA ASP A 191 -3.77 15.52 3.44
C ASP A 191 -3.66 14.00 3.51
N ALA A 192 -3.58 13.31 2.38
CA ALA A 192 -3.43 11.86 2.33
C ALA A 192 -2.13 11.40 3.04
N VAL A 193 -1.02 12.12 2.83
CA VAL A 193 0.24 11.79 3.50
C VAL A 193 0.19 12.11 4.99
N VAL A 194 -0.21 13.32 5.36
CA VAL A 194 -0.14 13.81 6.75
C VAL A 194 -1.21 13.19 7.64
N GLN A 195 -2.41 12.96 7.10
CA GLN A 195 -3.56 12.48 7.89
C GLN A 195 -3.76 10.96 7.81
N HIS A 196 -3.12 10.26 6.87
CA HIS A 196 -3.20 8.81 6.76
C HIS A 196 -1.83 8.13 6.79
N GLU A 197 -0.97 8.30 5.78
CA GLU A 197 0.29 7.53 5.70
C GLU A 197 1.11 7.67 6.98
N ALA A 198 1.38 8.91 7.41
CA ALA A 198 2.17 9.18 8.61
C ALA A 198 1.46 8.77 9.91
N VAL A 199 0.12 8.77 9.93
CA VAL A 199 -0.68 8.47 11.13
C VAL A 199 -0.93 6.99 11.31
N PHE A 200 -1.19 6.25 10.21
CA PHE A 200 -1.55 4.83 10.26
C PHE A 200 -0.54 3.99 11.04
N THR A 201 0.72 4.04 10.62
CA THR A 201 1.79 3.26 11.25
C THR A 201 2.01 3.67 12.71
N GLU A 202 2.12 4.97 12.98
CA GLU A 202 2.37 5.50 14.33
C GLU A 202 1.21 5.17 15.28
N LYS A 203 -0.04 5.34 14.85
CA LYS A 203 -1.22 5.03 15.65
C LYS A 203 -1.28 3.55 16.00
N LEU A 204 -1.08 2.65 15.05
CA LEU A 204 -1.14 1.22 15.31
C LEU A 204 0.02 0.75 16.21
N THR A 205 1.24 1.20 15.96
CA THR A 205 2.39 0.82 16.80
C THR A 205 2.27 1.38 18.21
N SER A 206 1.72 2.58 18.41
CA SER A 206 1.46 3.13 19.74
C SER A 206 0.45 2.30 20.54
N HIS A 207 -0.46 1.57 19.87
CA HIS A 207 -1.40 0.65 20.51
C HIS A 207 -0.84 -0.79 20.66
N GLY A 208 0.47 -0.97 20.44
CA GLY A 208 1.16 -2.24 20.63
C GLY A 208 1.07 -3.22 19.47
N PHE A 209 0.50 -2.82 18.32
CA PHE A 209 0.54 -3.68 17.13
C PHE A 209 1.94 -3.71 16.52
N VAL A 210 2.40 -4.90 16.15
CA VAL A 210 3.71 -5.15 15.56
C VAL A 210 3.62 -4.99 14.05
N GLY A 211 4.35 -4.01 13.51
CA GLY A 211 4.45 -3.75 12.08
C GLY A 211 5.82 -4.11 11.52
N ALA A 212 5.88 -4.39 10.21
CA ALA A 212 7.12 -4.64 9.48
C ALA A 212 7.09 -3.99 8.09
N VAL A 213 8.25 -3.85 7.47
CA VAL A 213 8.40 -3.44 6.07
C VAL A 213 9.15 -4.51 5.29
N ALA A 214 8.66 -4.83 4.10
CA ALA A 214 9.29 -5.83 3.25
C ALA A 214 10.64 -5.34 2.69
N PHE A 215 10.71 -4.09 2.26
CA PHE A 215 11.90 -3.45 1.73
C PHE A 215 12.13 -2.10 2.43
N PRO A 216 12.92 -2.10 3.53
CA PRO A 216 13.15 -0.90 4.31
C PRO A 216 13.96 0.13 3.53
N SER A 217 13.75 1.40 3.85
CA SER A 217 14.59 2.50 3.37
C SER A 217 16.05 2.25 3.74
N ILE A 218 16.93 2.33 2.77
CA ILE A 218 18.38 2.09 2.95
C ILE A 218 19.16 3.36 3.31
N THR A 219 18.47 4.48 3.39
CA THR A 219 19.05 5.79 3.69
C THR A 219 18.14 6.52 4.68
N ASP A 220 18.74 7.27 5.57
CA ASP A 220 18.09 8.19 6.49
C ASP A 220 17.79 9.58 5.87
N LYS A 221 18.03 9.71 4.56
CA LYS A 221 17.68 10.91 3.82
C LYS A 221 16.16 11.09 3.69
N ILE A 222 15.76 12.36 3.66
CA ILE A 222 14.35 12.82 3.56
C ILE A 222 13.66 12.38 2.25
N GLU A 223 14.41 11.89 1.29
CA GLU A 223 13.94 11.54 -0.04
C GLU A 223 13.09 10.28 -0.04
N ASN A 224 12.03 10.26 -0.84
CA ASN A 224 11.20 9.08 -1.01
C ASN A 224 12.00 7.95 -1.70
N HIS A 225 12.38 6.95 -0.91
CA HIS A 225 13.23 5.86 -1.33
C HIS A 225 12.62 5.04 -2.48
N ALA A 226 11.32 4.76 -2.40
CA ALA A 226 10.62 4.00 -3.43
C ALA A 226 10.56 4.72 -4.80
N VAL A 227 10.81 6.03 -4.82
CA VAL A 227 10.81 6.86 -6.02
C VAL A 227 12.22 7.08 -6.54
N LEU A 228 13.19 7.40 -5.66
CA LEU A 228 14.51 7.86 -6.06
C LEU A 228 15.58 6.77 -6.09
N TYR A 229 15.34 5.65 -5.44
CA TYR A 229 16.29 4.54 -5.33
C TYR A 229 15.69 3.22 -5.83
N ALA A 230 14.86 3.30 -6.88
CA ALA A 230 14.14 2.15 -7.45
C ALA A 230 15.07 1.00 -7.86
N GLU A 231 16.25 1.29 -8.43
CA GLU A 231 17.26 0.29 -8.79
C GLU A 231 17.68 -0.58 -7.59
N GLN A 232 17.91 0.05 -6.43
CA GLN A 232 18.34 -0.66 -5.22
C GLN A 232 17.21 -1.53 -4.66
N LEU A 233 15.96 -1.09 -4.76
CA LEU A 233 14.81 -1.91 -4.40
C LEU A 233 14.68 -3.11 -5.35
N LEU A 234 14.88 -2.92 -6.65
CA LEU A 234 14.85 -3.99 -7.64
C LEU A 234 15.99 -5.01 -7.43
N ASP A 235 17.20 -4.54 -7.08
CA ASP A 235 18.34 -5.41 -6.73
C ASP A 235 18.07 -6.19 -5.44
N ALA A 236 17.33 -5.59 -4.48
CA ALA A 236 16.87 -6.27 -3.27
C ALA A 236 15.72 -7.26 -3.51
N GLY A 237 15.19 -7.34 -4.75
CA GLY A 237 14.12 -8.24 -5.14
C GLY A 237 12.70 -7.67 -4.96
N CYS A 238 12.55 -6.34 -4.83
CA CYS A 238 11.25 -5.70 -4.72
C CYS A 238 10.42 -5.94 -6.00
N PRO A 239 9.19 -6.49 -5.90
CA PRO A 239 8.38 -6.78 -7.06
C PRO A 239 7.69 -5.55 -7.65
N THR A 240 7.67 -4.44 -6.92
CA THR A 240 6.95 -3.22 -7.30
C THR A 240 7.89 -2.09 -7.68
N LEU A 241 7.55 -1.34 -8.73
CA LEU A 241 8.27 -0.19 -9.22
C LEU A 241 7.31 1.00 -9.28
N LYS A 242 7.56 2.05 -8.50
CA LYS A 242 6.69 3.25 -8.49
C LYS A 242 6.60 3.88 -9.87
N ARG A 243 5.36 4.20 -10.30
CA ARG A 243 5.10 4.82 -11.61
C ARG A 243 5.55 6.28 -11.68
N ARG A 244 5.52 6.97 -10.55
CA ARG A 244 5.78 8.42 -10.47
C ARG A 244 7.05 8.88 -11.22
N PRO A 245 8.22 8.21 -11.12
CA PRO A 245 9.42 8.62 -11.84
C PRO A 245 9.27 8.68 -13.36
N PHE A 246 8.38 7.89 -13.95
CA PHE A 246 8.19 7.81 -15.39
C PHE A 246 7.33 8.93 -15.96
N PHE A 247 6.52 9.60 -15.11
CA PHE A 247 5.53 10.59 -15.54
C PHE A 247 5.77 11.99 -15.00
N GLN A 248 6.64 12.16 -14.00
CA GLN A 248 6.97 13.47 -13.42
C GLN A 248 8.33 13.97 -13.91
N TRP A 249 8.29 14.74 -14.98
CA TRP A 249 9.44 15.46 -15.52
C TRP A 249 9.70 16.77 -14.75
N PRO A 250 10.96 17.24 -14.61
CA PRO A 250 12.24 16.67 -14.98
C PRO A 250 12.98 15.92 -13.84
N PRO A 251 12.55 15.93 -12.54
CA PRO A 251 13.44 15.56 -11.43
C PRO A 251 13.95 14.12 -11.48
N TYR A 252 13.28 13.24 -12.24
CA TYR A 252 13.53 11.79 -12.19
C TYR A 252 14.09 11.21 -13.49
N LEU A 253 14.39 12.04 -14.50
CA LEU A 253 14.77 11.56 -15.83
C LEU A 253 15.98 10.61 -15.81
N ASP A 254 17.02 10.98 -15.07
CA ASP A 254 18.25 10.15 -14.99
C ASP A 254 17.95 8.80 -14.33
N ARG A 255 17.06 8.79 -13.33
CA ARG A 255 16.63 7.58 -12.64
C ARG A 255 15.80 6.67 -13.54
N VAL A 256 14.89 7.25 -14.33
CA VAL A 256 14.10 6.48 -15.32
C VAL A 256 15.03 5.80 -16.34
N ALA A 257 16.05 6.49 -16.82
CA ALA A 257 17.01 5.92 -17.76
C ALA A 257 17.80 4.74 -17.17
N VAL A 258 18.16 4.80 -15.90
CA VAL A 258 18.84 3.70 -15.18
C VAL A 258 17.90 2.50 -15.02
N VAL A 259 16.70 2.73 -14.52
CA VAL A 259 15.69 1.68 -14.32
C VAL A 259 15.30 1.02 -15.65
N GLY A 260 15.12 1.80 -16.72
CA GLY A 260 14.80 1.28 -18.04
C GLY A 260 15.88 0.33 -18.59
N ARG A 261 17.16 0.65 -18.39
CA ARG A 261 18.26 -0.28 -18.76
C ARG A 261 18.21 -1.57 -17.95
N TRP A 262 18.02 -1.45 -16.66
CA TRP A 262 17.96 -2.60 -15.75
C TRP A 262 16.82 -3.55 -16.06
N THR A 263 15.62 -3.05 -16.37
CA THR A 263 14.46 -3.89 -16.74
C THR A 263 14.66 -4.60 -18.07
N LEU A 264 15.36 -4.00 -19.04
CA LEU A 264 15.70 -4.64 -20.31
C LEU A 264 16.74 -5.76 -20.15
N GLU A 265 17.76 -5.56 -19.31
CA GLU A 265 18.78 -6.56 -19.00
C GLU A 265 18.21 -7.76 -18.23
N ALA A 266 17.23 -7.53 -17.35
CA ALA A 266 16.58 -8.57 -16.57
C ALA A 266 15.57 -9.41 -17.37
N ALA A 267 15.11 -8.91 -18.51
CA ALA A 267 14.17 -9.59 -19.40
C ALA A 267 14.88 -10.38 -20.52
N ALA A 268 16.20 -10.24 -20.66
CA ALA A 268 17.05 -10.95 -21.61
C ALA A 268 17.68 -12.20 -20.99
#